data_475ff6c0f563c449f0613b9e62b550f1
#
_entry.id   475ff6c0f563c449f0613b9e62b550f1
#
_cell.length_a   1.000
_cell.length_b   1.000
_cell.length_c   1.000
_cell.angle_alpha   90.00
_cell.angle_beta   90.00
_cell.angle_gamma   90.00
#
_symmetry.space_group_name_H-M   'P 1'
#
loop_
_entity.id
_entity.type
_entity.pdbx_description
1 polymer ?
#
loop_
_entity_poly.entity_id
_entity_poly.type
_entity_poly.pdbx_seq_one_letter_code
_entity_poly.pdbx_strand_id
1 'polypeptide(L)'
;MKYIFALLIALITSSCFFGPVKELKYQIEDSFDEGESLSEPNKISNFPQTKSFEIIWKSKIDGNLEHKAHLFQAADTLFAVSSSGNLSAFNAGDGLIKWSKSFNVEVSSGLSGNDSIVVFTSRDGYIYCVDFDGKLLWKSFFGRILSPPLVLDEFMVLRRDDNFFVSLDILEGNTVWNYQAPSSSLTLDTQGKMIFSDGVIYSGLPNAKLIALEAATGLLIW
;
A
#
# COMPACT_ATOMS: atom_id res chain seq x y z
N MET A 1 -41.43 50.42 27.61
CA MET A 1 -41.02 49.99 26.20
C MET A 1 -39.74 50.65 25.69
N LYS A 2 -39.27 51.79 26.20
CA LYS A 2 -38.02 52.44 25.72
C LYS A 2 -36.74 51.79 26.26
N TYR A 3 -36.77 51.08 27.38
CA TYR A 3 -35.58 50.47 27.98
C TYR A 3 -35.27 49.05 27.49
N ILE A 4 -36.27 48.37 26.90
CA ILE A 4 -36.09 47.04 26.35
C ILE A 4 -35.31 47.13 24.99
N PHE A 5 -35.53 48.21 24.25
CA PHE A 5 -34.82 48.43 22.98
C PHE A 5 -33.32 48.80 23.18
N ALA A 6 -33.00 49.49 24.26
CA ALA A 6 -31.59 49.82 24.58
C ALA A 6 -30.78 48.60 25.04
N LEU A 7 -31.43 47.62 25.70
CA LEU A 7 -30.78 46.38 26.14
C LEU A 7 -30.53 45.43 24.96
N LEU A 8 -31.40 45.43 23.93
CA LEU A 8 -31.23 44.62 22.73
C LEU A 8 -30.11 45.14 21.83
N ILE A 9 -29.91 46.48 21.80
CA ILE A 9 -28.79 47.06 21.05
C ILE A 9 -27.44 46.82 21.73
N ALA A 10 -27.41 46.78 23.05
CA ALA A 10 -26.21 46.48 23.80
C ALA A 10 -25.74 45.00 23.65
N LEU A 11 -26.68 44.07 23.40
CA LEU A 11 -26.38 42.66 23.16
C LEU A 11 -25.85 42.39 21.74
N ILE A 12 -26.17 43.26 20.76
CA ILE A 12 -25.70 43.13 19.41
C ILE A 12 -24.30 43.71 19.25
N THR A 13 -23.88 44.64 20.10
CA THR A 13 -22.54 45.25 20.04
C THR A 13 -21.47 44.45 20.79
N SER A 14 -21.83 43.44 21.58
CA SER A 14 -20.87 42.59 22.29
C SER A 14 -20.44 41.33 21.47
N SER A 15 -20.95 41.16 20.25
CA SER A 15 -20.56 40.03 19.39
C SER A 15 -19.38 40.32 18.44
N CYS A 16 -18.68 41.42 18.62
CA CYS A 16 -17.47 41.75 17.87
C CYS A 16 -16.20 41.43 18.67
N PHE A 17 -16.07 40.18 19.12
CA PHE A 17 -14.77 39.70 19.65
C PHE A 17 -14.15 38.63 18.82
N PHE A 18 -14.60 38.51 17.58
CA PHE A 18 -13.82 37.85 16.54
C PHE A 18 -13.15 38.93 15.70
N GLY A 19 -11.90 39.24 16.03
CA GLY A 19 -11.04 40.01 15.17
C GLY A 19 -11.06 39.38 13.75
N PRO A 20 -10.93 40.18 12.71
CA PRO A 20 -11.06 39.68 11.34
C PRO A 20 -10.07 38.54 11.14
N VAL A 21 -10.55 37.46 10.54
CA VAL A 21 -9.75 36.25 10.20
C VAL A 21 -8.41 36.59 9.50
N LYS A 22 -8.31 37.77 8.92
CA LYS A 22 -7.07 38.36 8.37
C LYS A 22 -5.99 38.61 9.44
N GLU A 23 -6.33 39.06 10.65
CA GLU A 23 -5.32 39.28 11.70
C GLU A 23 -4.79 37.96 12.28
N LEU A 24 -5.68 36.94 12.37
CA LEU A 24 -5.24 35.62 12.80
C LEU A 24 -4.30 34.97 11.77
N LYS A 25 -4.59 35.15 10.50
CA LYS A 25 -3.74 34.69 9.40
C LYS A 25 -2.39 35.38 9.40
N TYR A 26 -2.37 36.68 9.66
CA TYR A 26 -1.13 37.47 9.73
C TYR A 26 -0.26 37.06 10.92
N GLN A 27 -0.85 36.80 12.10
CA GLN A 27 -0.11 36.33 13.28
C GLN A 27 0.44 34.90 13.11
N ILE A 28 -0.25 34.05 12.33
CA ILE A 28 0.24 32.72 12.01
C ILE A 28 1.40 32.81 10.99
N GLU A 29 1.30 33.66 10.00
CA GLU A 29 2.38 33.88 9.02
C GLU A 29 3.63 34.45 9.70
N ASP A 30 3.51 35.44 10.59
CA ASP A 30 4.64 36.00 11.35
C ASP A 30 5.28 35.01 12.33
N SER A 31 4.53 34.06 12.89
CA SER A 31 5.10 33.06 13.80
C SER A 31 5.85 31.93 13.09
N PHE A 32 5.68 31.81 11.77
CA PHE A 32 6.46 30.88 10.95
C PHE A 32 7.68 31.52 10.28
N ASP A 33 7.80 32.85 10.35
CA ASP A 33 8.85 33.58 9.65
C ASP A 33 10.05 33.96 10.54
N GLU A 34 9.97 33.70 11.87
CA GLU A 34 11.12 33.90 12.75
C GLU A 34 11.89 32.60 12.95
N GLY A 35 12.80 32.32 12.02
CA GLY A 35 13.97 31.52 12.31
C GLY A 35 14.12 30.19 11.60
N GLU A 36 14.03 30.19 10.33
CA GLU A 36 14.91 29.47 9.41
C GLU A 36 14.58 30.01 8.04
N SER A 37 15.44 30.84 7.48
CA SER A 37 15.43 31.08 6.05
C SER A 37 15.44 29.67 5.43
N LEU A 38 14.30 29.23 4.89
CA LEU A 38 14.27 28.08 4.02
C LEU A 38 15.28 28.40 2.94
N SER A 39 16.52 27.93 3.13
CA SER A 39 17.57 28.07 2.13
C SER A 39 16.95 27.56 0.84
N GLU A 40 16.95 28.40 -0.20
CA GLU A 40 16.51 27.94 -1.51
C GLU A 40 17.13 26.57 -1.76
N PRO A 41 16.34 25.58 -2.24
CA PRO A 41 16.89 24.26 -2.50
C PRO A 41 18.18 24.43 -3.30
N ASN A 42 19.28 23.90 -2.80
CA ASN A 42 20.57 24.00 -3.46
C ASN A 42 20.38 23.62 -4.94
N LYS A 43 20.75 24.51 -5.84
CA LYS A 43 20.74 24.22 -7.27
C LYS A 43 21.55 22.95 -7.49
N ILE A 44 20.92 21.95 -8.10
CA ILE A 44 21.60 20.72 -8.47
C ILE A 44 22.78 21.13 -9.36
N SER A 45 24.01 20.89 -8.87
CA SER A 45 25.21 21.14 -9.65
C SER A 45 25.18 20.23 -10.88
N ASN A 46 25.58 20.78 -12.03
CA ASN A 46 25.77 19.94 -13.22
C ASN A 46 26.95 18.99 -12.95
N PHE A 47 26.61 17.71 -12.70
CA PHE A 47 27.66 16.68 -12.69
C PHE A 47 27.73 16.01 -14.07
N PRO A 48 28.91 15.56 -14.48
CA PRO A 48 29.06 14.82 -15.72
C PRO A 48 28.20 13.57 -15.65
N GLN A 49 27.36 13.34 -16.66
CA GLN A 49 26.56 12.13 -16.78
C GLN A 49 27.50 10.94 -16.97
N THR A 50 27.67 10.16 -15.92
CA THR A 50 28.59 9.00 -15.91
C THR A 50 27.95 7.72 -16.43
N LYS A 51 26.61 7.66 -16.49
CA LYS A 51 25.83 6.54 -17.02
C LYS A 51 24.61 7.05 -17.77
N SER A 52 24.32 6.47 -18.92
CA SER A 52 23.06 6.63 -19.65
C SER A 52 22.21 5.38 -19.47
N PHE A 53 20.90 5.57 -19.30
CA PHE A 53 19.95 4.47 -19.31
C PHE A 53 19.21 4.48 -20.64
N GLU A 54 19.19 3.34 -21.31
CA GLU A 54 18.41 3.15 -22.51
C GLU A 54 17.14 2.36 -22.19
N ILE A 55 16.02 2.74 -22.82
CA ILE A 55 14.78 1.99 -22.72
C ILE A 55 14.90 0.81 -23.68
N ILE A 56 15.03 -0.40 -23.12
CA ILE A 56 15.15 -1.62 -23.91
C ILE A 56 13.84 -1.92 -24.61
N TRP A 57 12.70 -1.81 -23.90
CA TRP A 57 11.37 -2.03 -24.46
C TRP A 57 10.29 -1.28 -23.68
N LYS A 58 9.11 -1.15 -24.30
CA LYS A 58 7.89 -0.62 -23.69
C LYS A 58 6.74 -1.51 -24.06
N SER A 59 5.87 -1.82 -23.11
CA SER A 59 4.65 -2.57 -23.34
C SER A 59 3.46 -1.92 -22.66
N LYS A 60 2.25 -2.28 -23.08
CA LYS A 60 1.00 -1.78 -22.50
C LYS A 60 0.26 -2.91 -21.81
N ILE A 61 -0.41 -2.59 -20.72
CA ILE A 61 -1.39 -3.44 -20.05
C ILE A 61 -2.78 -2.80 -20.24
N ASP A 62 -3.81 -3.62 -20.36
CA ASP A 62 -5.18 -3.13 -20.40
C ASP A 62 -5.63 -2.66 -19.02
N GLY A 63 -6.07 -1.41 -18.95
CA GLY A 63 -6.44 -0.75 -17.69
C GLY A 63 -5.33 0.12 -17.12
N ASN A 64 -5.58 0.66 -15.94
CA ASN A 64 -4.65 1.53 -15.26
C ASN A 64 -3.81 0.75 -14.24
N LEU A 65 -2.52 1.08 -14.16
CA LEU A 65 -1.68 0.69 -13.03
C LEU A 65 -1.86 1.74 -11.93
N GLU A 66 -2.36 1.36 -10.78
CA GLU A 66 -2.39 2.25 -9.62
C GLU A 66 -0.98 2.40 -9.01
N HIS A 67 -0.79 3.42 -8.19
CA HIS A 67 0.50 3.70 -7.51
C HIS A 67 1.02 2.53 -6.66
N LYS A 68 0.17 1.56 -6.33
CA LYS A 68 0.51 0.34 -5.58
C LYS A 68 0.73 -0.89 -6.48
N ALA A 69 0.75 -0.71 -7.80
CA ALA A 69 1.00 -1.82 -8.72
C ALA A 69 2.43 -2.32 -8.53
N HIS A 70 2.56 -3.48 -7.90
CA HIS A 70 3.82 -4.18 -7.85
C HIS A 70 3.87 -5.18 -9.00
N LEU A 71 4.95 -5.11 -9.76
CA LEU A 71 5.29 -6.11 -10.77
C LEU A 71 5.90 -7.32 -10.05
N PHE A 72 5.71 -8.49 -10.61
CA PHE A 72 6.36 -9.70 -10.16
C PHE A 72 7.12 -10.33 -11.34
N GLN A 73 8.36 -10.72 -11.10
CA GLN A 73 9.18 -11.38 -12.11
C GLN A 73 9.65 -12.73 -11.59
N ALA A 74 9.47 -13.76 -12.42
CA ALA A 74 10.05 -15.07 -12.22
C ALA A 74 10.65 -15.56 -13.54
N ALA A 75 11.88 -16.02 -13.48
CA ALA A 75 12.65 -16.43 -14.65
C ALA A 75 12.61 -15.37 -15.77
N ASP A 76 12.14 -15.73 -16.95
CA ASP A 76 12.01 -14.90 -18.15
C ASP A 76 10.65 -14.21 -18.29
N THR A 77 9.79 -14.29 -17.28
CA THR A 77 8.42 -13.78 -17.32
C THR A 77 8.20 -12.65 -16.33
N LEU A 78 7.71 -11.52 -16.81
CA LEU A 78 7.26 -10.39 -16.02
C LEU A 78 5.74 -10.38 -15.97
N PHE A 79 5.18 -10.38 -14.78
CA PHE A 79 3.74 -10.30 -14.55
C PHE A 79 3.35 -8.91 -14.11
N ALA A 80 2.22 -8.43 -14.63
CA ALA A 80 1.61 -7.16 -14.24
C ALA A 80 0.10 -7.31 -14.12
N VAL A 81 -0.51 -6.70 -13.11
CA VAL A 81 -1.96 -6.66 -12.95
C VAL A 81 -2.45 -5.23 -12.91
N SER A 82 -3.51 -4.91 -13.66
CA SER A 82 -4.16 -3.61 -13.61
C SER A 82 -5.10 -3.50 -12.41
N SER A 83 -5.49 -2.29 -12.05
CA SER A 83 -6.48 -2.02 -10.99
C SER A 83 -7.83 -2.70 -11.24
N SER A 84 -8.18 -2.94 -12.51
CA SER A 84 -9.42 -3.63 -12.93
C SER A 84 -9.28 -5.16 -13.02
N GLY A 85 -8.13 -5.73 -12.60
CA GLY A 85 -7.92 -7.17 -12.55
C GLY A 85 -7.52 -7.82 -13.88
N ASN A 86 -6.96 -7.05 -14.82
CA ASN A 86 -6.34 -7.61 -16.01
C ASN A 86 -4.90 -8.03 -15.69
N LEU A 87 -4.66 -9.33 -15.57
CA LEU A 87 -3.35 -9.93 -15.35
C LEU A 87 -2.72 -10.25 -16.69
N SER A 88 -1.50 -9.78 -16.89
CA SER A 88 -0.74 -10.01 -18.13
C SER A 88 0.65 -10.53 -17.82
N ALA A 89 1.13 -11.46 -18.64
CA ALA A 89 2.49 -11.97 -18.62
C ALA A 89 3.24 -11.50 -19.87
N PHE A 90 4.46 -11.05 -19.65
CA PHE A 90 5.35 -10.53 -20.68
C PHE A 90 6.66 -11.30 -20.68
N ASN A 91 7.27 -11.44 -21.82
CA ASN A 91 8.68 -11.82 -21.88
C ASN A 91 9.54 -10.69 -21.31
N ALA A 92 10.34 -10.97 -20.31
CA ALA A 92 11.15 -9.96 -19.62
C ALA A 92 12.26 -9.36 -20.50
N GLY A 93 12.71 -10.09 -21.53
CA GLY A 93 13.79 -9.65 -22.41
C GLY A 93 13.35 -8.65 -23.49
N ASP A 94 12.16 -8.82 -24.06
CA ASP A 94 11.68 -8.02 -25.20
C ASP A 94 10.33 -7.33 -24.96
N GLY A 95 9.65 -7.62 -23.84
CA GLY A 95 8.37 -7.02 -23.49
C GLY A 95 7.17 -7.53 -24.30
N LEU A 96 7.33 -8.60 -25.08
CA LEU A 96 6.22 -9.20 -25.81
C LEU A 96 5.23 -9.85 -24.85
N ILE A 97 3.95 -9.63 -25.09
CA ILE A 97 2.87 -10.24 -24.31
C ILE A 97 2.83 -11.73 -24.61
N LYS A 98 3.01 -12.55 -23.55
CA LYS A 98 2.80 -14.00 -23.61
C LYS A 98 1.31 -14.32 -23.57
N TRP A 99 0.60 -13.69 -22.65
CA TRP A 99 -0.86 -13.78 -22.48
C TRP A 99 -1.42 -12.63 -21.64
N SER A 100 -2.74 -12.43 -21.70
CA SER A 100 -3.49 -11.51 -20.83
C SER A 100 -4.83 -12.12 -20.49
N LYS A 101 -5.24 -12.02 -19.21
CA LYS A 101 -6.51 -12.54 -18.70
C LYS A 101 -7.17 -11.55 -17.78
N SER A 102 -8.49 -11.39 -17.90
CA SER A 102 -9.30 -10.54 -17.02
C SER A 102 -9.97 -11.37 -15.94
N PHE A 103 -9.80 -10.94 -14.70
CA PHE A 103 -10.51 -11.51 -13.55
C PHE A 103 -11.72 -10.66 -13.15
N ASN A 104 -11.90 -9.47 -13.75
CA ASN A 104 -13.02 -8.55 -13.50
C ASN A 104 -13.19 -8.20 -12.02
N VAL A 105 -12.11 -7.84 -11.34
CA VAL A 105 -12.07 -7.48 -9.92
C VAL A 105 -11.24 -6.23 -9.69
N GLU A 106 -11.60 -5.46 -8.68
CA GLU A 106 -10.74 -4.36 -8.24
C GLU A 106 -9.60 -4.91 -7.39
N VAL A 107 -8.37 -4.73 -7.87
CA VAL A 107 -7.17 -5.20 -7.18
C VAL A 107 -6.85 -4.27 -6.00
N SER A 108 -6.55 -4.83 -4.83
CA SER A 108 -6.21 -4.09 -3.61
C SER A 108 -4.72 -4.03 -3.34
N SER A 109 -3.98 -5.05 -3.75
CA SER A 109 -2.51 -5.12 -3.61
C SER A 109 -1.86 -5.54 -4.92
N GLY A 110 -0.58 -5.22 -5.06
CA GLY A 110 0.20 -5.69 -6.19
C GLY A 110 0.48 -7.19 -6.17
N LEU A 111 1.17 -7.65 -7.21
CA LEU A 111 1.51 -9.06 -7.39
C LEU A 111 2.60 -9.52 -6.42
N SER A 112 2.49 -10.77 -6.03
CA SER A 112 3.54 -11.56 -5.40
C SER A 112 3.55 -12.95 -6.00
N GLY A 113 4.58 -13.72 -5.77
CA GLY A 113 4.65 -15.09 -6.27
C GLY A 113 5.96 -15.77 -5.92
N ASN A 114 6.12 -16.98 -6.39
CA ASN A 114 7.36 -17.75 -6.39
C ASN A 114 7.61 -18.30 -7.81
N ASP A 115 8.42 -19.33 -7.95
CA ASP A 115 8.75 -19.91 -9.26
C ASP A 115 7.62 -20.73 -9.91
N SER A 116 6.46 -20.83 -9.28
CA SER A 116 5.35 -21.68 -9.74
C SER A 116 4.01 -20.95 -9.83
N ILE A 117 3.79 -19.95 -8.98
CA ILE A 117 2.50 -19.26 -8.85
C ILE A 117 2.64 -17.75 -8.80
N VAL A 118 1.56 -17.09 -9.15
CA VAL A 118 1.36 -15.65 -8.99
C VAL A 118 0.10 -15.41 -8.16
N VAL A 119 0.19 -14.49 -7.21
CA VAL A 119 -0.89 -14.18 -6.26
C VAL A 119 -1.18 -12.69 -6.29
N PHE A 120 -2.46 -12.34 -6.24
CA PHE A 120 -2.93 -10.97 -6.02
C PHE A 120 -4.20 -10.97 -5.17
N THR A 121 -4.54 -9.81 -4.63
CA THR A 121 -5.71 -9.65 -3.76
C THR A 121 -6.66 -8.61 -4.33
N SER A 122 -7.95 -8.80 -4.07
CA SER A 122 -8.99 -7.87 -4.50
C SER A 122 -9.54 -7.06 -3.33
N ARG A 123 -10.16 -5.90 -3.65
CA ARG A 123 -10.74 -5.00 -2.65
C ARG A 123 -11.91 -5.61 -1.87
N ASP A 124 -12.62 -6.55 -2.47
CA ASP A 124 -13.67 -7.32 -1.83
C ASP A 124 -13.16 -8.44 -0.90
N GLY A 125 -11.83 -8.52 -0.72
CA GLY A 125 -11.20 -9.36 0.29
C GLY A 125 -10.83 -10.77 -0.17
N TYR A 126 -10.85 -11.04 -1.47
CA TYR A 126 -10.41 -12.33 -2.00
C TYR A 126 -8.93 -12.33 -2.39
N ILE A 127 -8.35 -13.51 -2.30
CA ILE A 127 -7.05 -13.85 -2.83
C ILE A 127 -7.25 -14.71 -4.05
N TYR A 128 -6.46 -14.44 -5.06
CA TYR A 128 -6.40 -15.19 -6.30
C TYR A 128 -5.01 -15.78 -6.44
N CYS A 129 -4.93 -17.10 -6.51
CA CYS A 129 -3.72 -17.84 -6.82
C CYS A 129 -3.83 -18.40 -8.24
N VAL A 130 -2.89 -18.06 -9.08
CA VAL A 130 -2.87 -18.47 -10.50
C VAL A 130 -1.52 -19.09 -10.84
N ASP A 131 -1.50 -20.01 -11.81
CA ASP A 131 -0.26 -20.52 -12.39
C ASP A 131 0.34 -19.55 -13.42
N PHE A 132 1.49 -19.90 -13.96
CA PHE A 132 2.19 -19.05 -14.94
C PHE A 132 1.49 -18.93 -16.29
N ASP A 133 0.53 -19.81 -16.58
CA ASP A 133 -0.35 -19.72 -17.75
C ASP A 133 -1.61 -18.89 -17.47
N GLY A 134 -1.71 -18.32 -16.28
CA GLY A 134 -2.83 -17.51 -15.82
C GLY A 134 -4.09 -18.31 -15.52
N LYS A 135 -3.98 -19.63 -15.31
CA LYS A 135 -5.10 -20.45 -14.85
C LYS A 135 -5.30 -20.24 -13.35
N LEU A 136 -6.54 -19.95 -12.97
CA LEU A 136 -6.92 -19.88 -11.57
C LEU A 136 -6.77 -21.26 -10.93
N LEU A 137 -5.89 -21.36 -9.94
CA LEU A 137 -5.71 -22.58 -9.15
C LEU A 137 -6.75 -22.63 -8.03
N TRP A 138 -6.81 -21.56 -7.25
CA TRP A 138 -7.82 -21.40 -6.20
C TRP A 138 -8.08 -19.92 -5.91
N LYS A 139 -9.20 -19.67 -5.22
CA LYS A 139 -9.63 -18.36 -4.74
C LYS A 139 -10.24 -18.55 -3.36
N SER A 140 -9.84 -17.72 -2.39
CA SER A 140 -10.34 -17.78 -1.00
C SER A 140 -10.57 -16.39 -0.43
N PHE A 141 -11.52 -16.27 0.50
CA PHE A 141 -11.85 -15.01 1.15
C PHE A 141 -11.14 -14.88 2.50
N PHE A 142 -10.41 -13.78 2.68
CA PHE A 142 -9.67 -13.49 3.92
C PHE A 142 -9.91 -12.09 4.47
N GLY A 143 -10.78 -11.31 3.86
CA GLY A 143 -10.99 -9.90 4.23
C GLY A 143 -9.99 -8.96 3.59
N ARG A 144 -10.00 -7.70 4.01
CA ARG A 144 -9.26 -6.64 3.35
C ARG A 144 -7.75 -6.75 3.58
N ILE A 145 -7.03 -6.93 2.50
CA ILE A 145 -5.56 -7.04 2.47
C ILE A 145 -5.02 -5.84 1.67
N LEU A 146 -4.11 -5.08 2.27
CA LEU A 146 -3.61 -3.82 1.71
C LEU A 146 -2.16 -3.91 1.22
N SER A 147 -1.43 -4.95 1.62
CA SER A 147 -0.05 -5.21 1.18
C SER A 147 0.03 -6.49 0.36
N PRO A 148 0.98 -6.56 -0.58
CA PRO A 148 1.22 -7.80 -1.28
C PRO A 148 1.51 -8.96 -0.32
N PRO A 149 0.97 -10.16 -0.58
CA PRO A 149 1.30 -11.35 0.17
C PRO A 149 2.81 -11.62 0.18
N LEU A 150 3.33 -12.15 1.27
CA LEU A 150 4.67 -12.73 1.29
C LEU A 150 4.55 -14.18 0.86
N VAL A 151 5.00 -14.51 -0.34
CA VAL A 151 4.93 -15.87 -0.89
C VAL A 151 6.29 -16.53 -0.72
N LEU A 152 6.28 -17.71 -0.10
CA LEU A 152 7.43 -18.60 0.11
C LEU A 152 7.22 -19.89 -0.69
N ASP A 153 8.08 -20.87 -0.53
CA ASP A 153 8.02 -22.09 -1.36
C ASP A 153 6.79 -22.97 -1.05
N GLU A 154 6.46 -23.15 0.24
CA GLU A 154 5.40 -24.05 0.67
C GLU A 154 4.14 -23.33 1.16
N PHE A 155 4.28 -22.09 1.60
CA PHE A 155 3.17 -21.29 2.13
C PHE A 155 3.30 -19.81 1.80
N MET A 156 2.23 -19.08 1.95
CA MET A 156 2.23 -17.61 1.86
C MET A 156 1.70 -17.00 3.15
N VAL A 157 2.13 -15.79 3.45
CA VAL A 157 1.65 -15.03 4.60
C VAL A 157 0.97 -13.77 4.14
N LEU A 158 -0.19 -13.51 4.68
CA LEU A 158 -1.02 -12.35 4.43
C LEU A 158 -1.12 -11.52 5.69
N ARG A 159 -1.26 -10.22 5.52
CA ARG A 159 -1.61 -9.32 6.60
C ARG A 159 -2.86 -8.52 6.23
N ARG A 160 -3.89 -8.63 7.06
CA ARG A 160 -5.12 -7.87 6.94
C ARG A 160 -4.94 -6.46 7.50
N ASP A 161 -5.90 -5.61 7.20
CA ASP A 161 -5.94 -4.22 7.67
C ASP A 161 -6.10 -4.09 9.21
N ASP A 162 -6.66 -5.11 9.88
CA ASP A 162 -6.77 -5.21 11.35
C ASP A 162 -5.54 -5.79 12.04
N ASN A 163 -4.40 -5.90 11.33
CA ASN A 163 -3.16 -6.54 11.80
C ASN A 163 -3.30 -8.03 12.14
N PHE A 164 -4.26 -8.72 11.53
CA PHE A 164 -4.36 -10.17 11.57
C PHE A 164 -3.45 -10.77 10.50
N PHE A 165 -2.52 -11.62 10.92
CA PHE A 165 -1.64 -12.39 10.06
C PHE A 165 -2.21 -13.77 9.86
N VAL A 166 -2.18 -14.26 8.64
CA VAL A 166 -2.58 -15.63 8.32
C VAL A 166 -1.60 -16.24 7.33
N SER A 167 -1.19 -17.46 7.61
CA SER A 167 -0.42 -18.29 6.69
C SER A 167 -1.33 -19.26 5.99
N LEU A 168 -1.15 -19.40 4.69
CA LEU A 168 -1.90 -20.33 3.84
C LEU A 168 -0.95 -21.25 3.12
N ASP A 169 -1.31 -22.53 3.00
CA ASP A 169 -0.59 -23.40 2.07
C ASP A 169 -0.81 -22.94 0.62
N ILE A 170 0.18 -23.19 -0.23
CA ILE A 170 0.15 -22.72 -1.62
C ILE A 170 -0.77 -23.56 -2.49
N LEU A 171 -0.93 -24.84 -2.20
CA LEU A 171 -1.61 -25.79 -3.09
C LEU A 171 -3.13 -25.60 -3.07
N GLU A 172 -3.72 -25.45 -1.88
CA GLU A 172 -5.16 -25.38 -1.69
C GLU A 172 -5.63 -24.06 -1.08
N GLY A 173 -4.72 -23.26 -0.52
CA GLY A 173 -5.06 -22.01 0.17
C GLY A 173 -5.68 -22.23 1.55
N ASN A 174 -5.44 -23.38 2.19
CA ASN A 174 -5.90 -23.65 3.53
C ASN A 174 -5.05 -22.93 4.56
N THR A 175 -5.66 -22.55 5.70
CA THR A 175 -4.93 -21.87 6.78
C THR A 175 -3.99 -22.84 7.48
N VAL A 176 -2.71 -22.48 7.54
CA VAL A 176 -1.67 -23.19 8.29
C VAL A 176 -1.60 -22.69 9.73
N TRP A 177 -1.48 -21.39 9.90
CA TRP A 177 -1.50 -20.71 11.20
C TRP A 177 -2.08 -19.31 11.08
N ASN A 178 -2.40 -18.70 12.22
CA ASN A 178 -2.78 -17.31 12.29
C ASN A 178 -2.22 -16.63 13.55
N TYR A 179 -2.07 -15.33 13.49
CA TYR A 179 -1.60 -14.50 14.59
C TYR A 179 -2.30 -13.15 14.57
N GLN A 180 -2.87 -12.73 15.71
CA GLN A 180 -3.47 -11.41 15.88
C GLN A 180 -2.48 -10.49 16.59
N ALA A 181 -1.92 -9.53 15.88
CA ALA A 181 -1.12 -8.49 16.51
C ALA A 181 -2.02 -7.46 17.21
N PRO A 182 -1.51 -6.78 18.25
CA PRO A 182 -2.26 -5.72 18.92
C PRO A 182 -2.73 -4.65 17.93
N SER A 183 -4.01 -4.34 17.96
CA SER A 183 -4.59 -3.28 17.14
C SER A 183 -4.30 -1.90 17.72
N SER A 184 -4.13 -0.90 16.86
CA SER A 184 -4.12 0.50 17.25
C SER A 184 -5.42 1.19 16.84
N SER A 185 -5.83 2.19 17.59
CA SER A 185 -7.03 2.96 17.29
C SER A 185 -6.94 3.82 16.02
N LEU A 186 -5.75 3.97 15.45
CA LEU A 186 -5.50 4.66 14.19
C LEU A 186 -4.68 3.75 13.28
N THR A 187 -5.28 3.33 12.17
CA THR A 187 -4.60 2.55 11.13
C THR A 187 -4.45 3.44 9.90
N LEU A 188 -3.24 3.66 9.46
CA LEU A 188 -3.00 4.26 8.14
C LEU A 188 -3.26 3.20 7.06
N ASP A 189 -3.85 3.62 5.96
CA ASP A 189 -4.19 2.75 4.81
C ASP A 189 -2.96 2.25 4.02
N THR A 190 -1.76 2.54 4.53
CA THR A 190 -0.50 2.12 3.93
C THR A 190 0.16 1.06 4.80
N GLN A 191 0.25 -0.15 4.27
CA GLN A 191 0.97 -1.24 4.92
C GLN A 191 2.27 -1.50 4.15
N GLY A 192 3.38 -1.51 4.89
CA GLY A 192 4.67 -1.92 4.35
C GLY A 192 4.69 -3.41 4.00
N LYS A 193 5.58 -3.80 3.09
CA LYS A 193 5.81 -5.21 2.78
C LYS A 193 6.37 -5.94 4.00
N MET A 194 5.98 -7.20 4.15
CA MET A 194 6.65 -8.14 5.06
C MET A 194 7.98 -8.56 4.45
N ILE A 195 8.95 -8.86 5.30
CA ILE A 195 10.27 -9.37 4.92
C ILE A 195 10.45 -10.73 5.58
N PHE A 196 11.01 -11.67 4.82
CA PHE A 196 11.40 -12.99 5.32
C PHE A 196 12.92 -13.12 5.29
N SER A 197 13.50 -13.58 6.40
CA SER A 197 14.91 -13.95 6.49
C SER A 197 15.10 -15.00 7.59
N ASP A 198 15.84 -16.03 7.29
CA ASP A 198 16.27 -17.05 8.25
C ASP A 198 15.13 -17.66 9.08
N GLY A 199 14.02 -17.98 8.43
CA GLY A 199 12.85 -18.57 9.09
C GLY A 199 11.97 -17.58 9.87
N VAL A 200 12.27 -16.29 9.80
CA VAL A 200 11.56 -15.23 10.54
C VAL A 200 10.88 -14.25 9.58
N ILE A 201 9.64 -13.91 9.88
CA ILE A 201 8.87 -12.88 9.18
C ILE A 201 8.93 -11.60 10.02
N TYR A 202 9.36 -10.52 9.38
CA TYR A 202 9.39 -9.18 9.97
C TYR A 202 8.30 -8.31 9.35
N SER A 203 7.56 -7.61 10.20
CA SER A 203 6.51 -6.69 9.75
C SER A 203 6.48 -5.42 10.59
N GLY A 204 6.37 -4.28 9.91
CA GLY A 204 6.07 -3.01 10.56
C GLY A 204 4.58 -2.93 10.91
N LEU A 205 4.26 -2.61 12.14
CA LEU A 205 2.89 -2.36 12.61
C LEU A 205 2.59 -0.87 12.67
N PRO A 206 1.32 -0.46 12.72
CA PRO A 206 0.94 0.87 13.15
C PRO A 206 1.58 1.18 14.51
N ASN A 207 1.79 2.46 14.85
CA ASN A 207 2.46 2.93 16.06
C ASN A 207 3.99 2.78 16.06
N ALA A 208 4.61 2.74 14.89
CA ALA A 208 6.07 2.60 14.75
C ALA A 208 6.64 1.35 15.47
N LYS A 209 5.85 0.28 15.58
CA LYS A 209 6.28 -1.01 16.13
C LYS A 209 6.73 -1.94 15.01
N LEU A 210 7.65 -2.82 15.34
CA LEU A 210 8.04 -3.97 14.54
C LEU A 210 7.69 -5.24 15.30
N ILE A 211 7.36 -6.29 14.56
CA ILE A 211 7.22 -7.64 15.10
C ILE A 211 8.05 -8.61 14.29
N ALA A 212 8.48 -9.67 14.96
CA ALA A 212 9.10 -10.84 14.36
C ALA A 212 8.28 -12.08 14.70
N LEU A 213 7.86 -12.82 13.67
CA LEU A 213 7.13 -14.07 13.82
C LEU A 213 7.95 -15.23 13.25
N GLU A 214 7.92 -16.36 13.91
CA GLU A 214 8.45 -17.59 13.34
C GLU A 214 7.60 -17.98 12.11
N ALA A 215 8.23 -18.14 10.96
CA ALA A 215 7.52 -18.29 9.70
C ALA A 215 6.71 -19.59 9.60
N ALA A 216 7.20 -20.68 10.20
CA ALA A 216 6.56 -21.98 10.16
C ALA A 216 5.33 -22.09 11.07
N THR A 217 5.31 -21.38 12.21
CA THR A 217 4.31 -21.56 13.26
C THR A 217 3.47 -20.31 13.54
N GLY A 218 3.93 -19.14 13.11
CA GLY A 218 3.32 -17.85 13.44
C GLY A 218 3.55 -17.41 14.90
N LEU A 219 4.42 -18.08 15.64
CA LEU A 219 4.74 -17.71 17.02
C LEU A 219 5.48 -16.38 17.07
N LEU A 220 5.06 -15.53 18.00
CA LEU A 220 5.73 -14.25 18.24
C LEU A 220 7.12 -14.49 18.89
N ILE A 221 8.17 -13.99 18.24
CA ILE A 221 9.52 -14.00 18.76
C ILE A 221 9.75 -12.76 19.62
N TRP A 222 9.40 -11.58 19.12
CA TRP A 222 9.43 -10.28 19.81
C TRP A 222 8.58 -9.23 19.13
#